data_2be998990456644286df10bf4082ff87
#
_entry.id   2be998990456644286df10bf4082ff87
#
_cell.length_a   1.000
_cell.length_b   1.000
_cell.length_c   1.000
_cell.angle_alpha   90.00
_cell.angle_beta   90.00
_cell.angle_gamma   90.00
#
_symmetry.space_group_name_H-M   'P 1'
#
loop_
_entity.id
_entity.type
_entity.pdbx_description
1 polymer ?
#
loop_
_entity_poly.entity_id
_entity_poly.type
_entity_poly.pdbx_seq_one_letter_code
_entity_poly.pdbx_strand_id
1 'polypeptide(L)'
;MRLPQFLNEIDALTQKMPKENLEKIIHELARLCPEAERGQFQGVLKAICLEQKKGKPAWDDGYQSLREEIGSLVQKLKSISNGERALDSEYNEEWDDWYNSDADEMFFYDPESVLEDVEEAIRTIHRSIDMEAYQEGLKLAEVIAVLDVSVNGDYNDYTGFLSLSNLFEEKLLSGNYQDLVNECLYLAYMGNNTEDRADELLCMIKNMEACQVSLENLLQMGNEELPEVDAFLPLWIERLGCQNGKLADELLQEALSLIGDNAFLLENARKYADAHPNLYLQLLEKNLDTDEASHMLDVGMEALARIPDKYRVRAKIALLTAVYAERTEATEEQERCWLEAFRSDTTVVNYLRLRFETRNWQQYRAEAREILEMQHKNTGKYQGCSIWESEAFRKNELTEEAYCTMLFFEQDFEKMKEVGMNQKESLGWSSTFMKEGIAFMLLLLNQGESFPKDLRDMKRRAVSACRIQTGRYNYEADSYVEETNSEINEPLFWKFFLKWKEDVVFTPEEKQKWIRRIDTWIYDRVQAIMENNRRNNYGECASFIAALGEVLEANGEANAKAKLFTKYRAIYPRRRLFVDALCDYGMIK
;
A
#
# COMPACT_ATOMS: atom_id res chain seq x y z
N MET A 1 23.78 11.09 7.64
CA MET A 1 24.91 10.87 8.60
C MET A 1 24.33 10.14 9.78
N ARG A 2 24.88 9.00 10.20
CA ARG A 2 24.39 8.23 11.35
C ARG A 2 24.68 8.99 12.64
N LEU A 3 23.82 8.86 13.65
CA LEU A 3 23.95 9.59 14.91
C LEU A 3 25.33 9.42 15.57
N PRO A 4 25.89 8.20 15.70
CA PRO A 4 27.22 8.03 16.27
C PRO A 4 28.33 8.76 15.49
N GLN A 5 28.29 8.74 14.17
CA GLN A 5 29.23 9.50 13.32
C GLN A 5 29.09 11.01 13.53
N PHE A 6 27.84 11.48 13.65
CA PHE A 6 27.55 12.89 13.91
C PHE A 6 28.08 13.32 15.29
N LEU A 7 27.86 12.51 16.33
CA LEU A 7 28.35 12.80 17.68
C LEU A 7 29.88 12.79 17.72
N ASN A 8 30.54 11.83 17.09
CA ASN A 8 32.00 11.79 16.99
C ASN A 8 32.60 13.03 16.28
N GLU A 9 31.92 13.53 15.23
CA GLU A 9 32.31 14.78 14.59
C GLU A 9 32.10 16.00 15.51
N ILE A 10 30.99 16.05 16.25
CA ILE A 10 30.73 17.10 17.24
C ILE A 10 31.78 17.07 18.34
N ASP A 11 32.13 15.89 18.87
CA ASP A 11 33.16 15.72 19.89
C ASP A 11 34.55 16.16 19.38
N ALA A 12 34.90 15.77 18.16
CA ALA A 12 36.16 16.21 17.54
C ALA A 12 36.24 17.75 17.37
N LEU A 13 35.13 18.39 17.07
CA LEU A 13 35.01 19.84 16.94
C LEU A 13 35.00 20.57 18.31
N THR A 14 34.33 20.00 19.32
CA THR A 14 34.10 20.65 20.61
C THR A 14 35.22 20.39 21.62
N GLN A 15 35.93 19.25 21.54
CA GLN A 15 36.97 18.82 22.50
C GLN A 15 38.09 19.85 22.73
N LYS A 16 38.42 20.67 21.72
CA LYS A 16 39.46 21.68 21.76
C LYS A 16 38.92 23.12 21.84
N MET A 17 37.59 23.27 22.01
CA MET A 17 36.94 24.56 21.94
C MET A 17 36.96 25.29 23.29
N PRO A 18 37.30 26.60 23.34
CA PRO A 18 37.17 27.37 24.55
C PRO A 18 35.72 27.46 25.04
N LYS A 19 35.52 27.46 26.35
CA LYS A 19 34.19 27.53 26.98
C LYS A 19 33.31 28.65 26.42
N GLU A 20 33.87 29.82 26.15
CA GLU A 20 33.17 30.97 25.57
C GLU A 20 32.59 30.68 24.18
N ASN A 21 33.23 29.82 23.40
CA ASN A 21 32.74 29.41 22.08
C ASN A 21 31.64 28.36 22.20
N LEU A 22 31.74 27.43 23.16
CA LEU A 22 30.66 26.46 23.46
C LEU A 22 29.38 27.18 23.93
N GLU A 23 29.52 28.21 24.78
CA GLU A 23 28.38 29.06 25.20
C GLU A 23 27.70 29.74 23.99
N LYS A 24 28.47 30.23 23.02
CA LYS A 24 27.92 30.79 21.78
C LYS A 24 27.18 29.77 20.95
N ILE A 25 27.69 28.55 20.82
CA ILE A 25 27.02 27.46 20.09
C ILE A 25 25.69 27.11 20.74
N ILE A 26 25.67 26.96 22.07
CA ILE A 26 24.42 26.67 22.80
C ILE A 26 23.40 27.82 22.60
N HIS A 27 23.83 29.07 22.61
CA HIS A 27 22.96 30.22 22.34
C HIS A 27 22.41 30.21 20.90
N GLU A 28 23.21 29.85 19.90
CA GLU A 28 22.76 29.75 18.53
C GLU A 28 21.79 28.57 18.35
N LEU A 29 22.05 27.39 18.94
CA LEU A 29 21.14 26.27 18.95
C LEU A 29 19.79 26.64 19.62
N ALA A 30 19.83 27.37 20.74
CA ALA A 30 18.62 27.84 21.39
C ALA A 30 17.81 28.84 20.53
N ARG A 31 18.48 29.65 19.69
CA ARG A 31 17.81 30.54 18.72
C ARG A 31 17.15 29.76 17.57
N LEU A 32 17.78 28.71 17.12
CA LEU A 32 17.28 27.84 16.04
C LEU A 32 16.15 26.91 16.52
N CYS A 33 16.03 26.68 17.84
CA CYS A 33 15.05 25.75 18.40
C CYS A 33 13.61 26.27 18.21
N PRO A 34 12.71 25.47 17.58
CA PRO A 34 11.29 25.82 17.44
C PRO A 34 10.62 26.11 18.77
N GLU A 35 9.62 27.01 18.78
CA GLU A 35 8.95 27.43 20.00
C GLU A 35 8.34 26.29 20.82
N ALA A 36 7.80 25.27 20.12
CA ALA A 36 7.21 24.07 20.72
C ALA A 36 8.26 23.18 21.43
N GLU A 37 9.52 23.21 21.02
CA GLU A 37 10.60 22.35 21.53
C GLU A 37 11.49 23.05 22.58
N ARG A 38 11.29 24.35 22.81
CA ARG A 38 12.11 25.11 23.76
C ARG A 38 12.06 24.58 25.20
N GLY A 39 10.91 24.03 25.61
CA GLY A 39 10.73 23.37 26.90
C GLY A 39 11.62 22.15 27.06
N GLN A 40 11.67 21.28 26.04
CA GLN A 40 12.51 20.09 25.99
C GLN A 40 14.00 20.46 25.98
N PHE A 41 14.40 21.38 25.12
CA PHE A 41 15.77 21.89 25.06
C PHE A 41 16.24 22.45 26.43
N GLN A 42 15.40 23.22 27.11
CA GLN A 42 15.70 23.72 28.44
C GLN A 42 15.79 22.61 29.49
N GLY A 43 14.93 21.56 29.35
CA GLY A 43 14.94 20.38 30.20
C GLY A 43 16.26 19.63 30.13
N VAL A 44 16.77 19.36 28.92
CA VAL A 44 18.08 18.71 28.68
C VAL A 44 19.22 19.52 29.32
N LEU A 45 19.28 20.84 29.11
CA LEU A 45 20.31 21.70 29.72
C LEU A 45 20.24 21.66 31.25
N LYS A 46 19.02 21.65 31.84
CA LYS A 46 18.86 21.60 33.30
C LYS A 46 19.30 20.25 33.85
N ALA A 47 18.99 19.15 33.17
CA ALA A 47 19.43 17.79 33.55
C ALA A 47 20.94 17.72 33.63
N ILE A 48 21.66 18.10 32.56
CA ILE A 48 23.12 18.13 32.51
C ILE A 48 23.74 19.04 33.62
N CYS A 49 23.13 20.19 33.88
CA CYS A 49 23.59 21.08 34.96
C CYS A 49 23.36 20.52 36.36
N LEU A 50 22.34 19.70 36.58
CA LEU A 50 22.06 19.03 37.85
C LEU A 50 23.02 17.86 38.09
N GLU A 51 23.40 17.13 37.06
CA GLU A 51 24.41 16.06 37.12
C GLU A 51 25.80 16.62 37.54
N GLN A 52 26.18 17.77 37.03
CA GLN A 52 27.44 18.42 37.43
C GLN A 52 27.47 18.88 38.90
N LYS A 53 26.31 19.09 39.54
CA LYS A 53 26.21 19.48 40.97
C LYS A 53 26.20 18.28 41.92
N LYS A 54 25.76 17.14 41.49
CA LYS A 54 25.95 15.85 42.16
C LYS A 54 27.33 15.37 41.68
N GLY A 55 28.38 15.58 42.48
CA GLY A 55 29.71 15.04 42.17
C GLY A 55 29.54 13.61 41.65
N LYS A 56 30.25 13.23 40.52
CA LYS A 56 30.14 11.90 39.88
C LYS A 56 29.97 10.83 40.96
N PRO A 57 28.81 10.13 41.06
CA PRO A 57 28.76 8.89 41.85
C PRO A 57 29.84 7.99 41.27
N ALA A 58 30.57 7.29 42.14
CA ALA A 58 31.42 6.21 41.63
C ALA A 58 30.51 5.30 40.79
N TRP A 59 30.94 4.95 39.56
CA TRP A 59 30.20 4.10 38.60
C TRP A 59 29.55 2.89 39.26
N ASP A 60 30.18 2.40 40.30
CA ASP A 60 29.75 1.23 41.10
C ASP A 60 28.46 1.46 41.88
N ASP A 61 28.28 2.62 42.52
CA ASP A 61 27.10 2.89 43.35
C ASP A 61 25.85 3.18 42.51
N GLY A 62 26.00 3.86 41.36
CA GLY A 62 24.91 4.15 40.44
C GLY A 62 24.39 2.91 39.73
N TYR A 63 25.28 2.04 39.30
CA TYR A 63 24.96 0.78 38.64
C TYR A 63 24.26 -0.22 39.60
N GLN A 64 24.75 -0.33 40.84
CA GLN A 64 24.15 -1.17 41.86
C GLN A 64 22.73 -0.70 42.20
N SER A 65 22.52 0.62 42.32
CA SER A 65 21.20 1.21 42.56
C SER A 65 20.21 0.93 41.43
N LEU A 66 20.66 1.07 40.17
CA LEU A 66 19.85 0.75 38.99
C LEU A 66 19.45 -0.72 38.96
N ARG A 67 20.38 -1.63 39.27
CA ARG A 67 20.15 -3.08 39.32
C ARG A 67 19.10 -3.47 40.36
N GLU A 68 19.17 -2.87 41.57
CA GLU A 68 18.17 -3.10 42.62
C GLU A 68 16.79 -2.60 42.22
N GLU A 69 16.73 -1.43 41.59
CA GLU A 69 15.50 -0.84 41.07
C GLU A 69 14.88 -1.72 39.95
N ILE A 70 15.67 -2.13 38.95
CA ILE A 70 15.22 -3.08 37.92
C ILE A 70 14.69 -4.37 38.55
N GLY A 71 15.40 -4.94 39.54
CA GLY A 71 14.93 -6.12 40.24
C GLY A 71 13.56 -5.93 40.92
N SER A 72 13.31 -4.76 41.49
CA SER A 72 12.02 -4.40 42.07
C SER A 72 10.93 -4.24 41.00
N LEU A 73 11.22 -3.51 39.92
CA LEU A 73 10.27 -3.30 38.82
C LEU A 73 9.89 -4.60 38.13
N VAL A 74 10.84 -5.49 37.87
CA VAL A 74 10.57 -6.84 37.34
C VAL A 74 9.57 -7.61 38.19
N GLN A 75 9.67 -7.55 39.54
CA GLN A 75 8.71 -8.20 40.42
C GLN A 75 7.32 -7.55 40.36
N LYS A 76 7.26 -6.23 40.31
CA LYS A 76 6.01 -5.47 40.19
C LYS A 76 5.31 -5.77 38.85
N LEU A 77 6.03 -5.73 37.70
CA LEU A 77 5.46 -6.06 36.39
C LEU A 77 4.98 -7.51 36.33
N LYS A 78 5.70 -8.45 36.92
CA LYS A 78 5.25 -9.86 37.03
C LYS A 78 3.96 -10.00 37.85
N SER A 79 3.77 -9.23 38.93
CA SER A 79 2.52 -9.24 39.69
C SER A 79 1.34 -8.69 38.87
N ILE A 80 1.60 -7.70 38.02
CA ILE A 80 0.61 -7.16 37.06
C ILE A 80 0.24 -8.20 36.00
N SER A 81 1.23 -8.81 35.34
CA SER A 81 0.98 -9.86 34.33
C SER A 81 0.29 -11.10 34.91
N ASN A 82 0.49 -11.42 36.18
CA ASN A 82 -0.20 -12.51 36.84
C ASN A 82 -1.63 -12.17 37.29
N GLY A 83 -2.10 -10.94 37.05
CA GLY A 83 -3.42 -10.48 37.47
C GLY A 83 -3.60 -10.24 38.95
N GLU A 84 -2.49 -10.16 39.73
CA GLU A 84 -2.54 -9.81 41.15
C GLU A 84 -2.87 -8.32 41.36
N ARG A 85 -2.61 -7.51 40.36
CA ARG A 85 -2.91 -6.08 40.29
C ARG A 85 -3.52 -5.78 38.89
N ALA A 86 -4.56 -4.97 38.88
CA ALA A 86 -5.36 -4.74 37.69
C ALA A 86 -5.80 -3.27 37.59
N LEU A 87 -6.23 -2.86 36.39
CA LEU A 87 -7.01 -1.65 36.19
C LEU A 87 -8.49 -1.95 36.41
N ASP A 88 -9.25 -0.95 36.81
CA ASP A 88 -10.70 -0.98 36.79
C ASP A 88 -11.21 -0.23 35.56
N SER A 89 -12.33 -0.66 34.97
CA SER A 89 -12.98 0.02 33.85
C SER A 89 -14.45 0.29 34.15
N GLU A 90 -14.95 1.41 33.61
CA GLU A 90 -16.35 1.80 33.66
C GLU A 90 -16.78 2.26 32.26
N TYR A 91 -17.93 1.75 31.82
CA TYR A 91 -18.53 2.13 30.55
C TYR A 91 -19.57 3.22 30.77
N ASN A 92 -19.55 4.28 29.96
CA ASN A 92 -20.53 5.35 30.05
C ASN A 92 -21.75 5.03 29.19
N GLU A 93 -22.85 4.55 29.83
CA GLU A 93 -24.12 4.23 29.18
C GLU A 93 -24.99 5.46 28.82
N GLU A 94 -24.59 6.69 29.16
CA GLU A 94 -25.48 7.88 29.03
C GLU A 94 -25.70 8.35 27.58
N TRP A 95 -25.06 7.73 26.57
CA TRP A 95 -25.11 8.21 25.18
C TRP A 95 -25.57 7.14 24.20
N ASP A 96 -26.81 6.73 24.31
CA ASP A 96 -27.50 5.90 23.30
C ASP A 96 -27.96 6.76 22.10
N ASP A 97 -27.07 7.49 21.46
CA ASP A 97 -27.35 8.30 20.27
C ASP A 97 -26.69 7.67 19.04
N TRP A 98 -27.47 6.91 18.30
CA TRP A 98 -27.12 6.16 17.08
C TRP A 98 -26.40 6.99 15.99
N TYR A 99 -26.21 8.28 16.19
CA TYR A 99 -25.58 9.20 15.25
C TYR A 99 -24.20 9.70 15.62
N ASN A 100 -23.71 9.45 16.83
CA ASN A 100 -22.37 9.84 17.28
C ASN A 100 -21.55 8.59 17.65
N SER A 101 -20.74 8.11 16.71
CA SER A 101 -19.78 7.02 16.94
C SER A 101 -18.63 7.35 17.91
N ASP A 102 -18.57 8.57 18.42
CA ASP A 102 -17.56 9.02 19.39
C ASP A 102 -18.04 8.88 20.85
N ALA A 103 -19.18 8.21 21.09
CA ALA A 103 -19.84 8.19 22.38
C ALA A 103 -19.56 6.93 23.24
N ASP A 104 -18.93 5.93 22.66
CA ASP A 104 -18.56 4.70 23.36
C ASP A 104 -17.19 4.87 24.02
N GLU A 105 -17.06 5.80 24.98
CA GLU A 105 -15.81 5.97 25.73
C GLU A 105 -15.79 5.05 26.95
N MET A 106 -14.82 4.14 26.98
CA MET A 106 -14.47 3.39 28.16
C MET A 106 -13.50 4.19 29.02
N PHE A 107 -13.79 4.32 30.31
CA PHE A 107 -12.92 4.98 31.27
C PHE A 107 -12.15 3.94 32.07
N PHE A 108 -10.84 4.15 32.22
CA PHE A 108 -9.98 3.30 33.01
C PHE A 108 -9.54 4.02 34.29
N TYR A 109 -9.51 3.29 35.39
CA TYR A 109 -9.07 3.76 36.70
C TYR A 109 -7.91 2.91 37.18
N ASP A 110 -6.95 3.51 37.85
CA ASP A 110 -5.76 2.85 38.36
C ASP A 110 -5.66 2.91 39.88
N PRO A 111 -6.50 2.17 40.63
CA PRO A 111 -6.49 2.21 42.07
C PRO A 111 -5.24 1.55 42.71
N GLU A 112 -4.51 0.76 41.91
CA GLU A 112 -3.36 -0.04 42.37
C GLU A 112 -2.01 0.49 41.84
N SER A 113 -1.99 1.68 41.22
CA SER A 113 -0.78 2.32 40.63
C SER A 113 -0.06 1.41 39.63
N VAL A 114 -0.81 0.69 38.81
CA VAL A 114 -0.28 -0.18 37.73
C VAL A 114 0.44 0.64 36.67
N LEU A 115 -0.20 1.72 36.21
CA LEU A 115 0.34 2.59 35.15
C LEU A 115 1.59 3.34 35.61
N GLU A 116 1.65 3.73 36.90
CA GLU A 116 2.84 4.40 37.45
C GLU A 116 4.06 3.46 37.43
N ASP A 117 3.88 2.19 37.78
CA ASP A 117 4.96 1.19 37.75
C ASP A 117 5.39 0.86 36.31
N VAL A 118 4.46 0.82 35.33
CA VAL A 118 4.77 0.63 33.92
C VAL A 118 5.54 1.85 33.37
N GLU A 119 5.11 3.07 33.64
CA GLU A 119 5.83 4.28 33.26
C GLU A 119 7.24 4.36 33.88
N GLU A 120 7.39 3.94 35.14
CA GLU A 120 8.71 3.90 35.79
C GLU A 120 9.61 2.86 35.14
N ALA A 121 9.04 1.70 34.72
CA ALA A 121 9.79 0.71 33.96
C ALA A 121 10.27 1.25 32.61
N ILE A 122 9.42 1.97 31.87
CA ILE A 122 9.78 2.62 30.60
C ILE A 122 10.91 3.64 30.83
N ARG A 123 10.78 4.52 31.82
CA ARG A 123 11.84 5.48 32.18
C ARG A 123 13.15 4.79 32.56
N THR A 124 13.06 3.63 33.22
CA THR A 124 14.24 2.86 33.64
C THR A 124 14.90 2.14 32.47
N ILE A 125 14.13 1.67 31.47
CA ILE A 125 14.67 1.16 30.20
C ILE A 125 15.49 2.24 29.52
N HIS A 126 14.94 3.42 29.32
CA HIS A 126 15.66 4.55 28.74
C HIS A 126 16.96 4.89 29.51
N ARG A 127 16.87 4.98 30.84
CA ARG A 127 18.04 5.25 31.68
C ARG A 127 19.10 4.14 31.62
N SER A 128 18.71 2.90 31.40
CA SER A 128 19.63 1.78 31.22
C SER A 128 20.49 1.93 29.97
N ILE A 129 19.91 2.47 28.90
CA ILE A 129 20.63 2.78 27.66
C ILE A 129 21.63 3.91 27.91
N ASP A 130 21.21 5.01 28.55
CA ASP A 130 22.05 6.16 28.89
C ASP A 130 23.24 5.80 29.77
N MET A 131 23.05 4.80 30.66
CA MET A 131 24.08 4.30 31.57
C MET A 131 24.90 3.13 31.00
N GLU A 132 24.65 2.72 29.76
CA GLU A 132 25.29 1.55 29.12
C GLU A 132 25.12 0.24 29.92
N ALA A 133 24.03 0.16 30.71
CA ALA A 133 23.69 -0.97 31.54
C ALA A 133 22.83 -1.99 30.77
N TYR A 134 23.26 -2.37 29.56
CA TYR A 134 22.44 -3.07 28.56
C TYR A 134 21.90 -4.42 29.03
N GLN A 135 22.71 -5.23 29.75
CA GLN A 135 22.27 -6.52 30.27
C GLN A 135 21.22 -6.41 31.39
N GLU A 136 21.30 -5.38 32.21
CA GLU A 136 20.29 -5.14 33.24
C GLU A 136 19.02 -4.56 32.61
N GLY A 137 19.14 -3.60 31.67
CA GLY A 137 18.00 -3.06 30.91
C GLY A 137 17.26 -4.13 30.13
N LEU A 138 17.97 -5.08 29.52
CA LEU A 138 17.38 -6.20 28.79
C LEU A 138 16.44 -7.04 29.66
N LYS A 139 16.80 -7.33 30.90
CA LYS A 139 15.92 -8.09 31.84
C LYS A 139 14.59 -7.40 32.07
N LEU A 140 14.57 -6.07 32.08
CA LEU A 140 13.34 -5.30 32.21
C LEU A 140 12.57 -5.25 30.89
N ALA A 141 13.28 -5.08 29.76
CA ALA A 141 12.71 -5.09 28.41
C ALA A 141 12.02 -6.44 28.09
N GLU A 142 12.60 -7.57 28.48
CA GLU A 142 12.00 -8.90 28.29
C GLU A 142 10.67 -9.05 29.05
N VAL A 143 10.56 -8.46 30.24
CA VAL A 143 9.35 -8.55 31.05
C VAL A 143 8.26 -7.60 30.54
N ILE A 144 8.64 -6.38 30.15
CA ILE A 144 7.68 -5.41 29.63
C ILE A 144 7.16 -5.80 28.25
N ALA A 145 7.97 -6.48 27.43
CA ALA A 145 7.60 -6.92 26.08
C ALA A 145 6.42 -7.91 26.04
N VAL A 146 6.19 -8.62 27.13
CA VAL A 146 5.09 -9.61 27.28
C VAL A 146 4.08 -9.16 28.33
N LEU A 147 4.03 -7.87 28.63
CA LEU A 147 3.15 -7.34 29.66
C LEU A 147 1.71 -7.29 29.17
N ASP A 148 0.85 -8.02 29.88
CA ASP A 148 -0.61 -7.91 29.77
C ASP A 148 -1.16 -7.39 31.10
N VAL A 149 -1.96 -6.34 31.04
CA VAL A 149 -2.59 -5.71 32.21
C VAL A 149 -4.05 -6.16 32.30
N SER A 150 -4.39 -6.86 33.36
CA SER A 150 -5.79 -7.27 33.60
C SER A 150 -6.67 -6.04 33.83
N VAL A 151 -7.90 -6.11 33.34
CA VAL A 151 -8.92 -5.07 33.53
C VAL A 151 -10.15 -5.68 34.21
N ASN A 152 -10.55 -5.11 35.32
CA ASN A 152 -11.78 -5.44 36.01
C ASN A 152 -12.92 -4.55 35.53
N GLY A 153 -14.08 -5.09 35.21
CA GLY A 153 -15.27 -4.35 34.81
C GLY A 153 -16.38 -5.27 34.33
N ASP A 154 -17.59 -4.71 34.16
CA ASP A 154 -18.78 -5.47 33.78
C ASP A 154 -18.94 -5.62 32.24
N TYR A 155 -18.01 -5.16 31.42
CA TYR A 155 -18.15 -5.14 29.96
C TYR A 155 -17.68 -6.46 29.33
N ASN A 156 -18.64 -7.19 28.75
CA ASN A 156 -18.44 -8.54 28.20
C ASN A 156 -17.65 -8.62 26.86
N ASP A 157 -17.34 -7.50 26.22
CA ASP A 157 -16.68 -7.46 24.91
C ASP A 157 -15.15 -7.21 24.98
N TYR A 158 -14.62 -6.89 26.16
CA TYR A 158 -13.18 -6.81 26.37
C TYR A 158 -12.60 -8.17 26.74
N THR A 159 -11.43 -8.48 26.22
CA THR A 159 -10.69 -9.73 26.48
C THR A 159 -10.24 -9.91 27.93
N GLY A 160 -10.54 -8.95 28.81
CA GLY A 160 -10.16 -8.94 30.23
C GLY A 160 -8.73 -8.49 30.49
N PHE A 161 -7.96 -8.09 29.47
CA PHE A 161 -6.62 -7.53 29.62
C PHE A 161 -6.29 -6.57 28.46
N LEU A 162 -5.39 -5.63 28.74
CA LEU A 162 -4.79 -4.70 27.78
C LEU A 162 -3.32 -5.07 27.58
N SER A 163 -2.92 -5.24 26.34
CA SER A 163 -1.51 -5.34 25.97
C SER A 163 -0.80 -4.01 26.14
N LEU A 164 0.52 -4.02 26.13
CA LEU A 164 1.30 -2.80 26.21
C LEU A 164 0.97 -1.82 25.06
N SER A 165 0.76 -2.29 23.84
CA SER A 165 0.33 -1.44 22.71
C SER A 165 -1.02 -0.79 22.94
N ASN A 166 -2.00 -1.54 23.51
CA ASN A 166 -3.31 -1.00 23.82
C ASN A 166 -3.24 0.11 24.89
N LEU A 167 -2.34 0.01 25.89
CA LEU A 167 -2.16 1.08 26.88
C LEU A 167 -1.73 2.41 26.25
N PHE A 168 -0.90 2.37 25.19
CA PHE A 168 -0.52 3.57 24.42
C PHE A 168 -1.66 4.06 23.52
N GLU A 169 -2.39 3.16 22.85
CA GLU A 169 -3.53 3.50 21.97
C GLU A 169 -4.64 4.20 22.76
N GLU A 170 -4.95 3.69 23.96
CA GLU A 170 -5.93 4.26 24.90
C GLU A 170 -5.39 5.50 25.64
N LYS A 171 -4.17 5.95 25.35
CA LYS A 171 -3.49 7.10 25.99
C LYS A 171 -3.38 6.99 27.51
N LEU A 172 -3.29 5.79 28.02
CA LEU A 172 -3.07 5.51 29.45
C LEU A 172 -1.60 5.67 29.84
N LEU A 173 -0.68 5.54 28.87
CA LEU A 173 0.74 5.79 29.05
C LEU A 173 1.17 7.01 28.24
N SER A 174 2.20 7.69 28.73
CA SER A 174 2.82 8.84 28.04
C SER A 174 3.90 8.37 27.06
N GLY A 175 4.08 9.12 25.95
CA GLY A 175 5.12 8.85 24.96
C GLY A 175 4.61 8.12 23.73
N ASN A 176 5.51 7.36 23.08
CA ASN A 176 5.24 6.66 21.83
C ASN A 176 5.64 5.17 21.98
N TYR A 177 4.72 4.28 21.63
CA TYR A 177 4.97 2.84 21.66
C TYR A 177 6.16 2.42 20.78
N GLN A 178 6.30 3.01 19.60
CA GLN A 178 7.38 2.69 18.67
C GLN A 178 8.76 3.06 19.23
N ASP A 179 8.88 4.14 20.00
CA ASP A 179 10.15 4.53 20.64
C ASP A 179 10.55 3.47 21.67
N LEU A 180 9.60 2.99 22.48
CA LEU A 180 9.84 1.90 23.43
C LEU A 180 10.23 0.59 22.72
N VAL A 181 9.56 0.25 21.59
CA VAL A 181 9.94 -0.91 20.78
C VAL A 181 11.39 -0.79 20.33
N ASN A 182 11.80 0.35 19.80
CA ASN A 182 13.18 0.57 19.35
C ASN A 182 14.18 0.45 20.51
N GLU A 183 13.87 1.00 21.70
CA GLU A 183 14.71 0.89 22.88
C GLU A 183 14.86 -0.56 23.35
N CYS A 184 13.77 -1.34 23.38
CA CYS A 184 13.81 -2.75 23.73
C CYS A 184 14.63 -3.58 22.72
N LEU A 185 14.48 -3.30 21.42
CA LEU A 185 15.30 -3.95 20.38
C LEU A 185 16.78 -3.57 20.49
N TYR A 186 17.08 -2.31 20.81
CA TYR A 186 18.46 -1.88 21.06
C TYR A 186 19.09 -2.61 22.25
N LEU A 187 18.34 -2.77 23.35
CA LEU A 187 18.80 -3.54 24.52
C LEU A 187 18.96 -5.04 24.17
N ALA A 188 18.07 -5.60 23.34
CA ALA A 188 18.21 -6.97 22.86
C ALA A 188 19.47 -7.17 22.01
N TYR A 189 19.83 -6.19 21.21
CA TYR A 189 21.08 -6.22 20.43
C TYR A 189 22.31 -6.07 21.33
N MET A 190 22.33 -5.04 22.17
CA MET A 190 23.52 -4.68 22.98
C MET A 190 23.74 -5.61 24.18
N GLY A 191 22.68 -6.15 24.75
CA GLY A 191 22.71 -7.02 25.93
C GLY A 191 23.11 -8.48 25.64
N ASN A 192 23.12 -8.90 24.36
CA ASN A 192 23.38 -10.27 23.94
C ASN A 192 24.70 -10.43 23.17
N ASN A 193 25.22 -11.66 23.15
CA ASN A 193 26.35 -12.03 22.33
C ASN A 193 25.95 -12.08 20.84
N THR A 194 26.90 -11.91 19.94
CA THR A 194 26.66 -11.85 18.49
C THR A 194 25.90 -13.07 17.96
N GLU A 195 26.19 -14.27 18.47
CA GLU A 195 25.53 -15.52 18.05
C GLU A 195 24.04 -15.57 18.43
N ASP A 196 23.66 -14.93 19.55
CA ASP A 196 22.30 -14.95 20.09
C ASP A 196 21.46 -13.75 19.61
N ARG A 197 22.08 -12.65 19.16
CA ARG A 197 21.41 -11.39 18.79
C ARG A 197 20.25 -11.56 17.81
N ALA A 198 20.43 -12.38 16.79
CA ALA A 198 19.41 -12.57 15.75
C ALA A 198 18.15 -13.25 16.29
N ASP A 199 18.32 -14.26 17.14
CA ASP A 199 17.21 -14.98 17.77
C ASP A 199 16.49 -14.09 18.79
N GLU A 200 17.24 -13.36 19.61
CA GLU A 200 16.70 -12.47 20.65
C GLU A 200 15.96 -11.27 20.05
N LEU A 201 16.47 -10.68 18.98
CA LEU A 201 15.74 -9.63 18.25
C LEU A 201 14.43 -10.14 17.67
N LEU A 202 14.41 -11.32 17.04
CA LEU A 202 13.19 -11.92 16.54
C LEU A 202 12.19 -12.24 17.66
N CYS A 203 12.68 -12.69 18.79
CA CYS A 203 11.87 -12.95 19.99
C CYS A 203 11.23 -11.64 20.49
N MET A 204 12.01 -10.59 20.62
CA MET A 204 11.55 -9.26 21.06
C MET A 204 10.50 -8.68 20.11
N ILE A 205 10.75 -8.73 18.79
CA ILE A 205 9.80 -8.28 17.74
C ILE A 205 8.46 -9.01 17.88
N LYS A 206 8.49 -10.33 18.09
CA LYS A 206 7.27 -11.14 18.24
C LYS A 206 6.53 -10.84 19.54
N ASN A 207 7.26 -10.71 20.64
CA ASN A 207 6.68 -10.46 21.97
C ASN A 207 6.01 -9.08 22.05
N MET A 208 6.58 -8.08 21.38
CA MET A 208 6.02 -6.73 21.33
C MET A 208 5.01 -6.54 20.18
N GLU A 209 4.73 -7.58 19.38
CA GLU A 209 3.87 -7.46 18.17
C GLU A 209 4.31 -6.29 17.26
N ALA A 210 5.62 -6.03 17.21
CA ALA A 210 6.17 -4.90 16.51
C ALA A 210 6.01 -5.06 14.99
N CYS A 211 5.30 -4.13 14.34
CA CYS A 211 5.02 -4.14 12.91
C CYS A 211 5.84 -3.12 12.10
N GLN A 212 6.51 -2.18 12.76
CA GLN A 212 7.36 -1.16 12.15
C GLN A 212 8.77 -1.24 12.76
N VAL A 213 9.58 -2.12 12.22
CA VAL A 213 10.97 -2.33 12.66
C VAL A 213 11.91 -2.08 11.50
N SER A 214 13.02 -1.38 11.76
CA SER A 214 14.10 -1.14 10.80
C SER A 214 15.45 -1.27 11.51
N LEU A 215 16.39 -1.95 10.86
CA LEU A 215 17.78 -1.99 11.30
C LEU A 215 18.42 -0.60 11.25
N GLU A 216 18.02 0.25 10.32
CA GLU A 216 18.53 1.62 10.22
C GLU A 216 18.19 2.42 11.49
N ASN A 217 16.97 2.28 12.03
CA ASN A 217 16.61 2.89 13.30
C ASN A 217 17.49 2.39 14.44
N LEU A 218 17.73 1.09 14.49
CA LEU A 218 18.58 0.47 15.51
C LEU A 218 20.04 0.97 15.39
N LEU A 219 20.57 1.11 14.17
CA LEU A 219 21.90 1.64 13.87
C LEU A 219 22.07 3.12 14.25
N GLN A 220 20.99 3.85 14.44
CA GLN A 220 21.00 5.27 14.83
C GLN A 220 20.83 5.47 16.33
N MET A 221 20.49 4.43 17.09
CA MET A 221 20.31 4.51 18.54
C MET A 221 21.65 4.51 19.29
N GLY A 222 21.63 5.03 20.51
CA GLY A 222 22.78 5.08 21.39
C GLY A 222 23.83 6.11 20.98
N ASN A 223 24.91 6.17 21.73
CA ASN A 223 26.03 7.12 21.52
C ASN A 223 27.20 6.50 20.73
N GLU A 224 27.21 5.18 20.58
CA GLU A 224 28.28 4.43 19.91
C GLU A 224 27.72 3.64 18.71
N GLU A 225 28.60 3.29 17.77
CA GLU A 225 28.23 2.38 16.67
C GLU A 225 27.91 0.99 17.24
N LEU A 226 26.90 0.32 16.66
CA LEU A 226 26.56 -1.04 17.06
C LEU A 226 27.77 -1.97 16.88
N PRO A 227 28.15 -2.75 17.89
CA PRO A 227 29.30 -3.65 17.81
C PRO A 227 29.00 -4.83 16.88
N GLU A 228 30.04 -5.26 16.13
CA GLU A 228 30.04 -6.51 15.36
C GLU A 228 28.93 -6.65 14.31
N VAL A 229 28.47 -5.55 13.72
CA VAL A 229 27.38 -5.55 12.70
C VAL A 229 27.73 -6.46 11.52
N ASP A 230 28.97 -6.45 11.06
CA ASP A 230 29.41 -7.29 9.93
C ASP A 230 29.30 -8.80 10.23
N ALA A 231 29.50 -9.21 11.50
CA ALA A 231 29.34 -10.59 11.94
C ALA A 231 27.86 -10.94 12.21
N PHE A 232 27.07 -9.98 12.65
CA PHE A 232 25.65 -10.13 12.93
C PHE A 232 24.79 -10.27 11.65
N LEU A 233 25.04 -9.43 10.63
CA LEU A 233 24.19 -9.38 9.43
C LEU A 233 24.00 -10.74 8.74
N PRO A 234 25.04 -11.58 8.53
CA PRO A 234 24.83 -12.91 7.95
C PRO A 234 23.93 -13.82 8.78
N LEU A 235 24.04 -13.78 10.10
CA LEU A 235 23.17 -14.55 11.03
C LEU A 235 21.73 -14.05 10.98
N TRP A 236 21.56 -12.73 10.95
CA TRP A 236 20.26 -12.09 10.82
C TRP A 236 19.54 -12.48 9.52
N ILE A 237 20.25 -12.41 8.39
CA ILE A 237 19.75 -12.83 7.07
C ILE A 237 19.36 -14.31 7.08
N GLU A 238 20.15 -15.19 7.70
CA GLU A 238 19.81 -16.61 7.79
C GLU A 238 18.52 -16.82 8.61
N ARG A 239 18.36 -16.12 9.72
CA ARG A 239 17.15 -16.22 10.56
C ARG A 239 15.91 -15.65 9.87
N LEU A 240 16.02 -14.49 9.22
CA LEU A 240 14.93 -13.87 8.48
C LEU A 240 14.51 -14.70 7.26
N GLY A 241 15.48 -15.28 6.56
CA GLY A 241 15.20 -16.16 5.40
C GLY A 241 14.36 -17.39 5.74
N CYS A 242 14.31 -17.79 7.02
CA CYS A 242 13.46 -18.87 7.53
C CYS A 242 12.09 -18.39 8.05
N GLN A 243 11.85 -17.08 8.12
CA GLN A 243 10.57 -16.50 8.54
C GLN A 243 9.67 -16.25 7.32
N ASN A 244 8.37 -16.11 7.55
CA ASN A 244 7.41 -15.70 6.52
C ASN A 244 6.71 -14.41 6.96
N GLY A 245 6.21 -13.65 6.01
CA GLY A 245 5.39 -12.48 6.26
C GLY A 245 6.05 -11.18 5.82
N LYS A 246 5.25 -10.11 5.81
CA LYS A 246 5.65 -8.79 5.29
C LYS A 246 6.88 -8.24 6.00
N LEU A 247 6.87 -8.24 7.34
CA LEU A 247 7.98 -7.69 8.13
C LEU A 247 9.29 -8.46 7.90
N ALA A 248 9.22 -9.80 7.78
CA ALA A 248 10.40 -10.61 7.49
C ALA A 248 10.98 -10.29 6.12
N ASP A 249 10.12 -10.09 5.10
CA ASP A 249 10.54 -9.66 3.76
C ASP A 249 11.24 -8.29 3.81
N GLU A 250 10.67 -7.31 4.49
CA GLU A 250 11.19 -5.94 4.59
C GLU A 250 12.55 -5.93 5.30
N LEU A 251 12.66 -6.59 6.45
CA LEU A 251 13.91 -6.69 7.20
C LEU A 251 15.00 -7.46 6.45
N LEU A 252 14.63 -8.52 5.73
CA LEU A 252 15.57 -9.28 4.92
C LEU A 252 16.12 -8.46 3.74
N GLN A 253 15.26 -7.73 3.06
CA GLN A 253 15.64 -6.82 1.98
C GLN A 253 16.55 -5.69 2.49
N GLU A 254 16.23 -5.10 3.65
CA GLU A 254 17.04 -4.08 4.31
C GLU A 254 18.43 -4.63 4.66
N ALA A 255 18.52 -5.80 5.30
CA ALA A 255 19.78 -6.43 5.70
C ALA A 255 20.67 -6.74 4.49
N LEU A 256 20.09 -7.26 3.41
CA LEU A 256 20.82 -7.53 2.16
C LEU A 256 21.27 -6.24 1.46
N SER A 257 20.48 -5.16 1.57
CA SER A 257 20.86 -3.84 1.06
C SER A 257 22.06 -3.24 1.81
N LEU A 258 22.16 -3.46 3.12
CA LEU A 258 23.28 -3.01 3.95
C LEU A 258 24.59 -3.71 3.57
N ILE A 259 24.55 -4.99 3.21
CA ILE A 259 25.75 -5.72 2.71
C ILE A 259 26.17 -5.19 1.33
N GLY A 260 25.18 -4.86 0.47
CA GLY A 260 25.41 -4.20 -0.80
C GLY A 260 25.99 -5.08 -1.93
N ASP A 261 26.28 -6.37 -1.70
CA ASP A 261 26.87 -7.29 -2.69
C ASP A 261 25.79 -7.98 -3.53
N ASN A 262 25.81 -7.76 -4.85
CA ASN A 262 24.86 -8.36 -5.79
C ASN A 262 24.99 -9.88 -5.91
N ALA A 263 26.19 -10.44 -5.81
CA ALA A 263 26.42 -11.88 -5.85
C ALA A 263 25.82 -12.56 -4.61
N PHE A 264 25.99 -11.95 -3.46
CA PHE A 264 25.41 -12.42 -2.20
C PHE A 264 23.87 -12.28 -2.20
N LEU A 265 23.34 -11.18 -2.74
CA LEU A 265 21.90 -11.00 -2.91
C LEU A 265 21.29 -12.08 -3.84
N LEU A 266 21.95 -12.39 -4.97
CA LEU A 266 21.51 -13.45 -5.89
C LEU A 266 21.55 -14.84 -5.24
N GLU A 267 22.58 -15.14 -4.46
CA GLU A 267 22.66 -16.40 -3.72
C GLU A 267 21.49 -16.57 -2.75
N ASN A 268 21.15 -15.51 -1.99
CA ASN A 268 20.03 -15.51 -1.07
C ASN A 268 18.68 -15.54 -1.79
N ALA A 269 18.54 -14.84 -2.93
CA ALA A 269 17.33 -14.92 -3.76
C ALA A 269 17.08 -16.36 -4.25
N ARG A 270 18.15 -17.07 -4.62
CA ARG A 270 18.07 -18.49 -5.01
C ARG A 270 17.75 -19.41 -3.84
N LYS A 271 18.34 -19.14 -2.66
CA LYS A 271 18.16 -19.96 -1.45
C LYS A 271 16.76 -19.84 -0.87
N TYR A 272 16.19 -18.64 -0.89
CA TYR A 272 14.94 -18.32 -0.24
C TYR A 272 13.79 -17.98 -1.21
N ALA A 273 13.89 -18.36 -2.49
CA ALA A 273 12.91 -18.02 -3.54
C ALA A 273 11.46 -18.34 -3.17
N ASP A 274 11.23 -19.45 -2.46
CA ASP A 274 9.88 -19.91 -2.08
C ASP A 274 9.26 -19.05 -0.98
N ALA A 275 10.07 -18.54 -0.05
CA ALA A 275 9.64 -17.73 1.08
C ALA A 275 9.72 -16.22 0.78
N HIS A 276 10.71 -15.81 -0.03
CA HIS A 276 11.03 -14.40 -0.28
C HIS A 276 11.27 -14.12 -1.79
N PRO A 277 10.27 -14.32 -2.66
CA PRO A 277 10.43 -14.09 -4.10
C PRO A 277 10.74 -12.64 -4.45
N ASN A 278 10.48 -11.67 -3.56
CA ASN A 278 10.82 -10.25 -3.71
C ASN A 278 12.34 -10.00 -3.83
N LEU A 279 13.20 -10.91 -3.38
CA LEU A 279 14.65 -10.74 -3.49
C LEU A 279 15.12 -10.69 -4.94
N TYR A 280 14.48 -11.42 -5.86
CA TYR A 280 14.76 -11.30 -7.29
C TYR A 280 14.36 -9.93 -7.82
N LEU A 281 13.21 -9.40 -7.38
CA LEU A 281 12.75 -8.06 -7.76
C LEU A 281 13.75 -6.99 -7.29
N GLN A 282 14.17 -7.05 -6.02
CA GLN A 282 15.17 -6.15 -5.43
C GLN A 282 16.49 -6.15 -6.22
N LEU A 283 16.98 -7.35 -6.62
CA LEU A 283 18.20 -7.46 -7.40
C LEU A 283 18.07 -6.82 -8.79
N LEU A 284 16.95 -7.07 -9.46
CA LEU A 284 16.66 -6.47 -10.77
C LEU A 284 16.52 -4.95 -10.67
N GLU A 285 15.79 -4.43 -9.68
CA GLU A 285 15.62 -2.98 -9.47
C GLU A 285 16.95 -2.28 -9.20
N LYS A 286 17.77 -2.85 -8.32
CA LYS A 286 19.08 -2.30 -7.95
C LYS A 286 20.04 -2.15 -9.16
N ASN A 287 19.89 -3.00 -10.17
CA ASN A 287 20.78 -3.03 -11.33
C ASN A 287 20.20 -2.33 -12.57
N LEU A 288 19.09 -1.60 -12.45
CA LEU A 288 18.45 -0.92 -13.59
C LEU A 288 19.39 0.06 -14.33
N ASP A 289 20.25 0.76 -13.60
CA ASP A 289 21.13 1.78 -14.16
C ASP A 289 22.55 1.26 -14.44
N THR A 290 22.76 -0.07 -14.35
CA THR A 290 24.06 -0.69 -14.60
C THR A 290 24.21 -1.20 -16.04
N ASP A 291 25.46 -1.49 -16.45
CA ASP A 291 25.78 -2.08 -17.76
C ASP A 291 25.56 -3.60 -17.80
N GLU A 292 24.97 -4.20 -16.77
CA GLU A 292 24.81 -5.66 -16.62
C GLU A 292 23.51 -6.21 -17.24
N ALA A 293 22.93 -5.52 -18.23
CA ALA A 293 21.61 -5.84 -18.78
C ALA A 293 21.46 -7.30 -19.25
N SER A 294 22.50 -7.88 -19.88
CA SER A 294 22.43 -9.28 -20.33
C SER A 294 22.40 -10.27 -19.17
N HIS A 295 23.19 -10.03 -18.12
CA HIS A 295 23.17 -10.87 -16.93
C HIS A 295 21.84 -10.75 -16.17
N MET A 296 21.31 -9.53 -16.04
CA MET A 296 20.02 -9.30 -15.39
C MET A 296 18.85 -9.89 -16.17
N LEU A 297 18.92 -9.96 -17.50
CA LEU A 297 17.96 -10.71 -18.32
C LEU A 297 17.96 -12.19 -17.95
N ASP A 298 19.13 -12.82 -17.85
CA ASP A 298 19.25 -14.22 -17.45
C ASP A 298 18.69 -14.47 -16.05
N VAL A 299 19.00 -13.58 -15.08
CA VAL A 299 18.47 -13.63 -13.71
C VAL A 299 16.94 -13.50 -13.69
N GLY A 300 16.39 -12.55 -14.45
CA GLY A 300 14.95 -12.38 -14.55
C GLY A 300 14.25 -13.61 -15.15
N MET A 301 14.81 -14.19 -16.20
CA MET A 301 14.29 -15.43 -16.80
C MET A 301 14.40 -16.62 -15.82
N GLU A 302 15.46 -16.70 -15.03
CA GLU A 302 15.58 -17.69 -13.95
C GLU A 302 14.48 -17.53 -12.91
N ALA A 303 14.21 -16.29 -12.48
CA ALA A 303 13.16 -15.97 -11.52
C ALA A 303 11.76 -16.37 -12.03
N LEU A 304 11.47 -16.07 -13.31
CA LEU A 304 10.20 -16.46 -13.95
C LEU A 304 10.02 -17.97 -14.05
N ALA A 305 11.10 -18.74 -14.13
CA ALA A 305 11.03 -20.20 -14.12
C ALA A 305 10.81 -20.81 -12.72
N ARG A 306 11.22 -20.09 -11.66
CA ARG A 306 11.16 -20.58 -10.27
C ARG A 306 9.89 -20.14 -9.54
N ILE A 307 9.49 -18.86 -9.71
CA ILE A 307 8.37 -18.29 -8.98
C ILE A 307 7.05 -18.72 -9.63
N PRO A 308 6.09 -19.26 -8.86
CA PRO A 308 4.78 -19.66 -9.37
C PRO A 308 4.00 -18.51 -10.01
N ASP A 309 3.34 -18.77 -11.13
CA ASP A 309 2.57 -17.80 -11.92
C ASP A 309 1.34 -17.21 -11.22
N LYS A 310 0.88 -17.85 -10.16
CA LYS A 310 -0.23 -17.36 -9.31
C LYS A 310 0.10 -16.11 -8.49
N TYR A 311 1.38 -15.75 -8.34
CA TYR A 311 1.81 -14.62 -7.53
C TYR A 311 2.08 -13.36 -8.36
N ARG A 312 1.52 -12.23 -7.95
CA ARG A 312 1.64 -10.95 -8.66
C ARG A 312 3.06 -10.40 -8.72
N VAL A 313 3.92 -10.70 -7.73
CA VAL A 313 5.33 -10.31 -7.77
C VAL A 313 6.03 -10.78 -9.04
N ARG A 314 5.64 -11.96 -9.55
CA ARG A 314 6.19 -12.51 -10.79
C ARG A 314 5.87 -11.63 -12.00
N ALA A 315 4.72 -10.94 -12.02
CA ALA A 315 4.40 -9.98 -13.07
C ALA A 315 5.33 -8.76 -13.02
N LYS A 316 5.64 -8.24 -11.81
CA LYS A 316 6.61 -7.15 -11.66
C LYS A 316 8.00 -7.57 -12.17
N ILE A 317 8.45 -8.76 -11.78
CA ILE A 317 9.71 -9.34 -12.27
C ILE A 317 9.71 -9.48 -13.80
N ALA A 318 8.61 -9.97 -14.39
CA ALA A 318 8.49 -10.12 -15.85
C ALA A 318 8.59 -8.77 -16.57
N LEU A 319 7.91 -7.75 -16.08
CA LEU A 319 7.96 -6.40 -16.67
C LEU A 319 9.37 -5.80 -16.59
N LEU A 320 10.06 -6.02 -15.48
CA LEU A 320 11.42 -5.55 -15.27
C LEU A 320 12.40 -6.30 -16.18
N THR A 321 12.23 -7.62 -16.30
CA THR A 321 12.99 -8.45 -17.22
C THR A 321 12.77 -8.02 -18.68
N ALA A 322 11.55 -7.59 -19.04
CA ALA A 322 11.26 -7.05 -20.37
C ALA A 322 12.05 -5.75 -20.68
N VAL A 323 12.36 -4.92 -19.66
CA VAL A 323 13.23 -3.74 -19.84
C VAL A 323 14.66 -4.17 -20.14
N TYR A 324 15.17 -5.19 -19.47
CA TYR A 324 16.50 -5.74 -19.76
C TYR A 324 16.56 -6.39 -21.15
N ALA A 325 15.49 -7.10 -21.54
CA ALA A 325 15.37 -7.67 -22.89
C ALA A 325 15.36 -6.56 -23.96
N GLU A 326 14.71 -5.43 -23.71
CA GLU A 326 14.74 -4.28 -24.62
C GLU A 326 16.14 -3.69 -24.76
N ARG A 327 16.88 -3.52 -23.64
CA ARG A 327 18.24 -2.97 -23.64
C ARG A 327 19.25 -3.87 -24.38
N THR A 328 18.99 -5.19 -24.39
CA THR A 328 19.81 -6.19 -25.09
C THR A 328 19.29 -6.52 -26.49
N GLU A 329 18.27 -5.81 -26.95
CA GLU A 329 17.59 -6.03 -28.24
C GLU A 329 17.01 -7.46 -28.39
N ALA A 330 16.76 -8.15 -27.26
CA ALA A 330 16.19 -9.50 -27.18
C ALA A 330 14.65 -9.44 -27.26
N THR A 331 14.14 -9.17 -28.47
CA THR A 331 12.71 -8.87 -28.65
C THR A 331 11.78 -10.03 -28.35
N GLU A 332 12.20 -11.28 -28.66
CA GLU A 332 11.35 -12.47 -28.38
C GLU A 332 11.20 -12.67 -26.87
N GLU A 333 12.28 -12.47 -26.12
CA GLU A 333 12.28 -12.52 -24.66
C GLU A 333 11.43 -11.41 -24.07
N GLN A 334 11.50 -10.20 -24.63
CA GLN A 334 10.68 -9.07 -24.21
C GLN A 334 9.17 -9.37 -24.35
N GLU A 335 8.75 -9.84 -25.52
CA GLU A 335 7.35 -10.19 -25.78
C GLU A 335 6.88 -11.35 -24.90
N ARG A 336 7.76 -12.34 -24.66
CA ARG A 336 7.48 -13.44 -23.74
C ARG A 336 7.31 -12.92 -22.30
N CYS A 337 8.14 -12.00 -21.85
CA CYS A 337 8.00 -11.39 -20.53
C CYS A 337 6.66 -10.63 -20.39
N TRP A 338 6.18 -9.96 -21.41
CA TRP A 338 4.84 -9.33 -21.38
C TRP A 338 3.71 -10.35 -21.25
N LEU A 339 3.84 -11.52 -21.90
CA LEU A 339 2.88 -12.62 -21.72
C LEU A 339 2.91 -13.17 -20.27
N GLU A 340 4.11 -13.38 -19.72
CA GLU A 340 4.27 -13.83 -18.33
C GLU A 340 3.76 -12.81 -17.32
N ALA A 341 3.92 -11.51 -17.60
CA ALA A 341 3.33 -10.44 -16.80
C ALA A 341 1.79 -10.52 -16.82
N PHE A 342 1.20 -10.69 -17.97
CA PHE A 342 -0.24 -10.88 -18.11
C PHE A 342 -0.74 -12.16 -17.43
N ARG A 343 0.02 -13.26 -17.49
CA ARG A 343 -0.29 -14.51 -16.83
C ARG A 343 -0.38 -14.37 -15.31
N SER A 344 0.57 -13.61 -14.72
CA SER A 344 0.70 -13.49 -13.27
C SER A 344 -0.09 -12.31 -12.69
N ASP A 345 -0.44 -11.31 -13.51
CA ASP A 345 -1.30 -10.19 -13.16
C ASP A 345 -2.20 -9.83 -14.35
N THR A 346 -3.38 -10.47 -14.39
CA THR A 346 -4.33 -10.41 -15.51
C THR A 346 -5.09 -9.09 -15.49
N THR A 347 -4.38 -7.99 -15.78
CA THR A 347 -4.94 -6.63 -15.85
C THR A 347 -5.17 -6.19 -17.30
N VAL A 348 -6.06 -5.21 -17.47
CA VAL A 348 -6.31 -4.59 -18.78
C VAL A 348 -5.03 -3.96 -19.33
N VAL A 349 -4.20 -3.36 -18.48
CA VAL A 349 -2.93 -2.74 -18.88
C VAL A 349 -1.97 -3.77 -19.46
N ASN A 350 -1.75 -4.90 -18.77
CA ASN A 350 -0.88 -5.97 -19.25
C ASN A 350 -1.42 -6.60 -20.53
N TYR A 351 -2.75 -6.78 -20.62
CA TYR A 351 -3.40 -7.27 -21.84
C TYR A 351 -3.19 -6.32 -23.03
N LEU A 352 -3.43 -5.02 -22.84
CA LEU A 352 -3.29 -4.04 -23.92
C LEU A 352 -1.83 -3.87 -24.37
N ARG A 353 -0.87 -3.93 -23.42
CA ARG A 353 0.55 -3.96 -23.75
C ARG A 353 0.88 -5.16 -24.64
N LEU A 354 0.51 -6.36 -24.21
CA LEU A 354 0.74 -7.58 -24.98
C LEU A 354 0.08 -7.49 -26.36
N ARG A 355 -1.15 -6.98 -26.45
CA ARG A 355 -1.89 -6.92 -27.71
C ARG A 355 -1.32 -5.90 -28.72
N PHE A 356 -0.89 -4.72 -28.25
CA PHE A 356 -0.57 -3.60 -29.13
C PHE A 356 0.91 -3.33 -29.31
N GLU A 357 1.74 -3.79 -28.39
CA GLU A 357 3.18 -3.59 -28.42
C GLU A 357 3.96 -4.80 -28.96
N THR A 358 3.40 -6.01 -28.95
CA THR A 358 4.01 -7.17 -29.61
C THR A 358 3.99 -7.02 -31.13
N ARG A 359 5.05 -7.50 -31.77
CA ARG A 359 5.17 -7.49 -33.25
C ARG A 359 4.14 -8.39 -33.92
N ASN A 360 3.82 -9.53 -33.32
CA ASN A 360 2.87 -10.49 -33.86
C ASN A 360 1.88 -10.96 -32.78
N TRP A 361 0.85 -10.17 -32.55
CA TRP A 361 -0.22 -10.48 -31.61
C TRP A 361 -0.85 -11.87 -31.85
N GLN A 362 -0.98 -12.29 -33.11
CA GLN A 362 -1.63 -13.58 -33.43
C GLN A 362 -0.90 -14.78 -32.83
N GLN A 363 0.39 -14.66 -32.57
CA GLN A 363 1.19 -15.70 -31.90
C GLN A 363 0.76 -15.90 -30.45
N TYR A 364 0.40 -14.83 -29.76
CA TYR A 364 0.10 -14.85 -28.31
C TYR A 364 -1.40 -14.91 -28.02
N ARG A 365 -2.24 -14.60 -29.00
CA ARG A 365 -3.69 -14.44 -28.82
C ARG A 365 -4.38 -15.66 -28.19
N ALA A 366 -4.06 -16.86 -28.67
CA ALA A 366 -4.69 -18.10 -28.18
C ALA A 366 -4.35 -18.33 -26.70
N GLU A 367 -3.09 -18.15 -26.33
CA GLU A 367 -2.61 -18.33 -24.96
C GLU A 367 -3.14 -17.24 -24.04
N ALA A 368 -3.14 -15.98 -24.48
CA ALA A 368 -3.74 -14.87 -23.72
C ALA A 368 -5.24 -15.10 -23.46
N ARG A 369 -5.96 -15.65 -24.43
CA ARG A 369 -7.38 -16.01 -24.26
C ARG A 369 -7.56 -17.14 -23.26
N GLU A 370 -6.70 -18.15 -23.28
CA GLU A 370 -6.74 -19.27 -22.32
C GLU A 370 -6.48 -18.75 -20.89
N ILE A 371 -5.47 -17.89 -20.69
CA ILE A 371 -5.18 -17.24 -19.42
C ILE A 371 -6.41 -16.48 -18.91
N LEU A 372 -7.02 -15.65 -19.77
CA LEU A 372 -8.18 -14.85 -19.44
C LEU A 372 -9.36 -15.71 -18.97
N GLU A 373 -9.68 -16.78 -19.71
CA GLU A 373 -10.77 -17.69 -19.38
C GLU A 373 -10.50 -18.49 -18.08
N MET A 374 -9.25 -18.90 -17.87
CA MET A 374 -8.84 -19.60 -16.66
C MET A 374 -8.98 -18.69 -15.43
N GLN A 375 -8.52 -17.45 -15.51
CA GLN A 375 -8.62 -16.49 -14.41
C GLN A 375 -10.08 -16.12 -14.13
N HIS A 376 -10.90 -15.92 -15.15
CA HIS A 376 -12.32 -15.67 -14.95
C HIS A 376 -13.04 -16.80 -14.22
N LYS A 377 -12.74 -18.08 -14.53
CA LYS A 377 -13.27 -19.26 -13.82
C LYS A 377 -12.80 -19.35 -12.36
N ASN A 378 -11.67 -18.74 -12.04
CA ASN A 378 -11.09 -18.72 -10.71
C ASN A 378 -11.48 -17.47 -9.88
N THR A 379 -12.15 -16.50 -10.48
CA THR A 379 -12.65 -15.31 -9.78
C THR A 379 -13.48 -15.69 -8.56
N GLY A 380 -13.20 -15.04 -7.43
CA GLY A 380 -13.86 -15.29 -6.14
C GLY A 380 -13.41 -16.57 -5.41
N LYS A 381 -12.51 -17.39 -5.96
CA LYS A 381 -11.95 -18.57 -5.28
C LYS A 381 -10.78 -18.25 -4.37
N TYR A 382 -10.17 -17.08 -4.54
CA TYR A 382 -9.09 -16.60 -3.70
C TYR A 382 -9.66 -15.71 -2.61
N GLN A 383 -9.33 -16.03 -1.35
CA GLN A 383 -9.51 -15.06 -0.27
C GLN A 383 -8.42 -14.01 -0.41
N GLY A 384 -8.77 -12.73 -0.22
CA GLY A 384 -7.80 -11.64 -0.24
C GLY A 384 -6.67 -11.89 0.75
N CYS A 385 -5.48 -11.40 0.44
CA CYS A 385 -4.35 -11.45 1.36
C CYS A 385 -4.66 -10.65 2.63
N SER A 386 -4.26 -11.19 3.77
CA SER A 386 -4.19 -10.41 5.01
C SER A 386 -3.22 -9.25 4.82
N ILE A 387 -3.48 -8.12 5.49
CA ILE A 387 -2.54 -6.99 5.53
C ILE A 387 -1.17 -7.38 6.10
N TRP A 388 -1.10 -8.50 6.81
CA TRP A 388 0.11 -9.08 7.40
C TRP A 388 0.84 -10.05 6.47
N GLU A 389 0.22 -10.46 5.34
CA GLU A 389 0.90 -11.27 4.34
C GLU A 389 1.83 -10.39 3.51
N SER A 390 2.97 -10.96 3.12
CA SER A 390 3.89 -10.31 2.21
C SER A 390 3.21 -10.00 0.87
N GLU A 391 3.45 -8.79 0.33
CA GLU A 391 3.04 -8.38 -1.02
C GLU A 391 3.48 -9.39 -2.10
N ALA A 392 4.60 -10.11 -1.85
CA ALA A 392 5.11 -11.13 -2.74
C ALA A 392 4.11 -12.25 -3.03
N PHE A 393 3.26 -12.58 -2.06
CA PHE A 393 2.28 -13.67 -2.17
C PHE A 393 0.89 -13.21 -2.57
N ARG A 394 0.73 -11.93 -2.89
CA ARG A 394 -0.53 -11.41 -3.41
C ARG A 394 -0.89 -12.15 -4.70
N LYS A 395 -2.12 -12.70 -4.73
CA LYS A 395 -2.59 -13.54 -5.83
C LYS A 395 -3.16 -12.69 -6.96
N ASN A 396 -3.11 -13.26 -8.15
CA ASN A 396 -3.73 -12.69 -9.34
C ASN A 396 -5.26 -12.73 -9.20
N GLU A 397 -5.90 -11.55 -9.25
CA GLU A 397 -7.37 -11.40 -9.17
C GLU A 397 -7.87 -10.68 -10.43
N LEU A 398 -8.88 -11.26 -11.05
CA LEU A 398 -9.54 -10.67 -12.22
C LEU A 398 -10.91 -10.13 -11.83
N THR A 399 -11.10 -8.82 -11.98
CA THR A 399 -12.42 -8.21 -11.80
C THR A 399 -13.32 -8.46 -13.02
N GLU A 400 -14.65 -8.48 -12.81
CA GLU A 400 -15.61 -8.61 -13.91
C GLU A 400 -15.50 -7.45 -14.92
N GLU A 401 -15.24 -6.23 -14.43
CA GLU A 401 -15.01 -5.05 -15.28
C GLU A 401 -13.79 -5.23 -16.19
N ALA A 402 -12.65 -5.68 -15.64
CA ALA A 402 -11.44 -5.95 -16.41
C ALA A 402 -11.67 -7.06 -17.43
N TYR A 403 -12.35 -8.14 -17.03
CA TYR A 403 -12.69 -9.23 -17.93
C TYR A 403 -13.56 -8.77 -19.11
N CYS A 404 -14.62 -8.00 -18.83
CA CYS A 404 -15.50 -7.45 -19.85
C CYS A 404 -14.78 -6.46 -20.78
N THR A 405 -13.87 -5.65 -20.23
CA THR A 405 -13.04 -4.74 -21.03
C THR A 405 -12.13 -5.52 -22.01
N MET A 406 -11.49 -6.59 -21.54
CA MET A 406 -10.67 -7.45 -22.41
C MET A 406 -11.50 -8.19 -23.45
N LEU A 407 -12.71 -8.67 -23.09
CA LEU A 407 -13.65 -9.26 -24.07
C LEU A 407 -14.04 -8.24 -25.16
N PHE A 408 -14.21 -6.98 -24.82
CA PHE A 408 -14.45 -5.91 -25.81
C PHE A 408 -13.31 -5.82 -26.82
N PHE A 409 -12.07 -5.77 -26.35
CA PHE A 409 -10.90 -5.72 -27.26
C PHE A 409 -10.67 -7.04 -28.02
N GLU A 410 -11.15 -8.18 -27.51
CA GLU A 410 -11.21 -9.46 -28.24
C GLU A 410 -12.32 -9.52 -29.30
N GLN A 411 -13.16 -8.50 -29.39
CA GLN A 411 -14.36 -8.43 -30.24
C GLN A 411 -15.43 -9.46 -29.88
N ASP A 412 -15.40 -10.01 -28.65
CA ASP A 412 -16.40 -10.94 -28.14
C ASP A 412 -17.57 -10.19 -27.45
N PHE A 413 -18.22 -9.34 -28.23
CA PHE A 413 -19.24 -8.40 -27.74
C PHE A 413 -20.48 -9.09 -27.14
N GLU A 414 -20.88 -10.26 -27.68
CA GLU A 414 -22.03 -10.97 -27.12
C GLU A 414 -21.68 -11.58 -25.74
N LYS A 415 -20.49 -12.13 -25.55
CA LYS A 415 -20.05 -12.63 -24.25
C LYS A 415 -19.85 -11.49 -23.25
N MET A 416 -19.25 -10.38 -23.66
CA MET A 416 -19.16 -9.16 -22.85
C MET A 416 -20.56 -8.73 -22.36
N LYS A 417 -21.55 -8.72 -23.24
CA LYS A 417 -22.94 -8.39 -22.88
C LYS A 417 -23.53 -9.42 -21.91
N GLU A 418 -23.31 -10.70 -22.13
CA GLU A 418 -23.84 -11.77 -21.29
C GLU A 418 -23.29 -11.74 -19.87
N VAL A 419 -22.01 -11.42 -19.71
CA VAL A 419 -21.35 -11.36 -18.42
C VAL A 419 -21.63 -10.01 -17.73
N GLY A 420 -21.23 -8.90 -18.33
CA GLY A 420 -21.17 -7.62 -17.65
C GLY A 420 -22.36 -6.68 -17.92
N MET A 421 -23.16 -6.93 -18.97
CA MET A 421 -24.26 -6.06 -19.38
C MET A 421 -25.64 -6.73 -19.27
N ASN A 422 -25.77 -7.71 -18.39
CA ASN A 422 -27.02 -8.46 -18.18
C ASN A 422 -27.77 -8.01 -16.93
N GLN A 423 -27.83 -6.70 -16.69
CA GLN A 423 -28.54 -6.15 -15.53
C GLN A 423 -30.04 -6.04 -15.80
N LYS A 424 -30.83 -6.74 -14.99
CA LYS A 424 -32.29 -6.74 -15.09
C LYS A 424 -32.93 -5.42 -14.60
N GLU A 425 -32.32 -4.82 -13.58
CA GLU A 425 -32.78 -3.58 -12.98
C GLU A 425 -31.98 -2.39 -13.49
N SER A 426 -32.64 -1.50 -14.22
CA SER A 426 -31.98 -0.33 -14.80
C SER A 426 -31.39 0.64 -13.77
N LEU A 427 -31.77 0.55 -12.49
CA LEU A 427 -31.13 1.30 -11.40
C LEU A 427 -29.76 0.74 -11.00
N GLY A 428 -29.50 -0.53 -11.23
CA GLY A 428 -28.29 -1.25 -10.83
C GLY A 428 -27.07 -1.08 -11.74
N TRP A 429 -27.09 -0.15 -12.70
CA TRP A 429 -25.97 0.04 -13.64
C TRP A 429 -24.62 0.37 -12.99
N SER A 430 -24.63 0.89 -11.77
CA SER A 430 -23.38 1.27 -11.06
C SER A 430 -22.64 0.07 -10.46
N SER A 431 -23.30 -1.10 -10.37
CA SER A 431 -22.71 -2.33 -9.85
C SER A 431 -22.35 -3.34 -10.93
N THR A 432 -22.39 -2.93 -12.21
CA THR A 432 -22.13 -3.78 -13.37
C THR A 432 -21.39 -3.01 -14.45
N PHE A 433 -20.91 -3.71 -15.48
CA PHE A 433 -20.22 -3.12 -16.62
C PHE A 433 -21.15 -2.35 -17.61
N MET A 434 -22.41 -2.10 -17.26
CA MET A 434 -23.38 -1.48 -18.17
C MET A 434 -22.95 -0.11 -18.68
N LYS A 435 -22.45 0.77 -17.81
CA LYS A 435 -22.07 2.14 -18.20
C LYS A 435 -20.84 2.16 -19.11
N GLU A 436 -19.85 1.40 -18.73
CA GLU A 436 -18.58 1.24 -19.43
C GLU A 436 -18.78 0.53 -20.76
N GLY A 437 -19.54 -0.56 -20.77
CA GLY A 437 -19.86 -1.31 -21.98
C GLY A 437 -20.66 -0.50 -23.00
N ILE A 438 -21.64 0.28 -22.56
CA ILE A 438 -22.37 1.20 -23.45
C ILE A 438 -21.41 2.27 -23.98
N ALA A 439 -20.54 2.82 -23.15
CA ALA A 439 -19.57 3.83 -23.57
C ALA A 439 -18.62 3.28 -24.64
N PHE A 440 -18.04 2.10 -24.42
CA PHE A 440 -17.19 1.42 -25.39
C PHE A 440 -17.90 1.16 -26.71
N MET A 441 -19.13 0.67 -26.66
CA MET A 441 -19.91 0.39 -27.88
C MET A 441 -20.28 1.67 -28.62
N LEU A 442 -20.64 2.77 -27.96
CA LEU A 442 -20.91 4.05 -28.60
C LEU A 442 -19.67 4.62 -29.29
N LEU A 443 -18.48 4.52 -28.66
CA LEU A 443 -17.22 4.91 -29.26
C LEU A 443 -16.88 4.07 -30.50
N LEU A 444 -17.11 2.76 -30.44
CA LEU A 444 -16.89 1.84 -31.55
C LEU A 444 -17.83 2.11 -32.73
N LEU A 445 -19.12 2.35 -32.44
CA LEU A 445 -20.16 2.56 -33.44
C LEU A 445 -20.13 3.95 -34.09
N ASN A 446 -19.39 4.91 -33.53
CA ASN A 446 -19.18 6.21 -34.15
C ASN A 446 -18.29 6.09 -35.39
N GLN A 447 -18.75 6.49 -36.55
CA GLN A 447 -18.00 6.33 -37.80
C GLN A 447 -16.97 7.44 -38.11
N GLY A 448 -16.97 8.54 -37.34
CA GLY A 448 -16.05 9.66 -37.56
C GLY A 448 -14.65 9.40 -37.00
N GLU A 449 -13.63 9.96 -37.68
CA GLU A 449 -12.25 10.01 -37.15
C GLU A 449 -12.15 10.97 -35.95
N SER A 450 -12.99 12.00 -35.90
CA SER A 450 -13.11 12.92 -34.78
C SER A 450 -14.30 12.57 -33.92
N PHE A 451 -14.11 12.66 -32.59
CA PHE A 451 -15.19 12.42 -31.64
C PHE A 451 -15.89 13.72 -31.29
N PRO A 452 -17.22 13.79 -31.50
CA PRO A 452 -18.03 14.91 -31.05
C PRO A 452 -17.87 15.18 -29.55
N LYS A 453 -18.18 16.42 -29.15
CA LYS A 453 -18.03 16.86 -27.75
C LYS A 453 -18.74 15.93 -26.75
N ASP A 454 -19.89 15.43 -27.09
CA ASP A 454 -20.72 14.62 -26.18
C ASP A 454 -20.20 13.19 -26.00
N LEU A 455 -19.34 12.70 -26.90
CA LEU A 455 -18.63 11.44 -26.71
C LEU A 455 -17.45 11.56 -25.74
N ARG A 456 -17.09 12.76 -25.27
CA ARG A 456 -16.01 12.93 -24.28
C ARG A 456 -16.29 12.23 -22.97
N ASP A 457 -17.56 12.20 -22.53
CA ASP A 457 -17.93 11.49 -21.30
C ASP A 457 -17.84 9.98 -21.49
N MET A 458 -18.17 9.47 -22.66
CA MET A 458 -17.98 8.06 -23.03
C MET A 458 -16.49 7.71 -23.08
N LYS A 459 -15.68 8.61 -23.61
CA LYS A 459 -14.24 8.50 -23.67
C LYS A 459 -13.62 8.40 -22.29
N ARG A 460 -13.97 9.30 -21.36
CA ARG A 460 -13.48 9.25 -19.97
C ARG A 460 -13.83 7.93 -19.28
N ARG A 461 -15.05 7.42 -19.47
CA ARG A 461 -15.46 6.12 -18.92
C ARG A 461 -14.62 4.98 -19.47
N ALA A 462 -14.40 4.94 -20.78
CA ALA A 462 -13.58 3.91 -21.42
C ALA A 462 -12.10 3.97 -20.97
N VAL A 463 -11.52 5.17 -20.86
CA VAL A 463 -10.16 5.36 -20.36
C VAL A 463 -10.05 4.90 -18.90
N SER A 464 -11.02 5.29 -18.05
CA SER A 464 -11.06 4.89 -16.65
C SER A 464 -11.15 3.36 -16.48
N ALA A 465 -11.99 2.69 -17.28
CA ALA A 465 -12.11 1.24 -17.25
C ALA A 465 -10.83 0.51 -17.69
N CYS A 466 -10.06 1.12 -18.60
CA CYS A 466 -8.78 0.56 -19.05
C CYS A 466 -7.64 0.77 -18.06
N ARG A 467 -7.67 1.84 -17.25
CA ARG A 467 -6.56 2.24 -16.36
C ARG A 467 -5.19 2.18 -17.05
N ILE A 468 -5.14 2.70 -18.29
CA ILE A 468 -3.94 2.67 -19.11
C ILE A 468 -2.95 3.72 -18.59
N GLN A 469 -1.78 3.26 -18.15
CA GLN A 469 -0.67 4.13 -17.78
C GLN A 469 0.12 4.57 -19.03
N THR A 470 0.61 5.79 -19.05
CA THR A 470 1.46 6.30 -20.12
C THR A 470 2.90 5.84 -19.93
N GLY A 471 3.54 5.50 -21.04
CA GLY A 471 4.96 5.16 -21.06
C GLY A 471 5.25 3.71 -20.65
N ARG A 472 6.52 3.48 -20.36
CA ARG A 472 7.01 2.21 -19.88
C ARG A 472 6.56 2.01 -18.44
N TYR A 473 6.50 0.77 -18.00
CA TYR A 473 6.28 0.45 -16.61
C TYR A 473 7.30 1.21 -15.74
N ASN A 474 6.80 2.00 -14.80
CA ASN A 474 7.65 2.75 -13.87
C ASN A 474 7.74 1.96 -12.56
N TYR A 475 8.92 1.44 -12.27
CA TYR A 475 9.16 0.63 -11.07
C TYR A 475 9.32 1.45 -9.81
N GLU A 476 9.76 2.71 -9.93
CA GLU A 476 9.91 3.62 -8.81
C GLU A 476 8.55 4.03 -8.23
N ALA A 477 7.52 4.07 -9.08
CA ALA A 477 6.17 4.16 -8.59
C ALA A 477 5.73 2.75 -8.22
N ASP A 478 5.57 2.47 -6.96
CA ASP A 478 4.93 1.27 -6.39
C ASP A 478 3.46 1.13 -6.83
N SER A 479 3.15 1.78 -7.88
CA SER A 479 1.81 2.06 -8.34
C SER A 479 1.55 1.46 -9.70
N TYR A 480 1.17 0.22 -9.70
CA TYR A 480 -0.04 -0.18 -10.41
C TYR A 480 -1.21 0.74 -10.02
N VAL A 481 -0.96 1.57 -9.06
CA VAL A 481 -1.83 2.38 -8.29
C VAL A 481 -1.91 3.73 -8.99
N GLU A 482 -3.09 4.04 -9.33
CA GLU A 482 -3.82 5.14 -8.76
C GLU A 482 -3.45 6.56 -9.21
N GLU A 483 -2.33 6.85 -9.79
CA GLU A 483 -2.19 8.04 -10.60
C GLU A 483 -2.71 7.78 -12.01
N THR A 484 -3.94 7.37 -12.09
CA THR A 484 -4.73 7.52 -13.30
C THR A 484 -5.03 9.00 -13.50
N ASN A 485 -3.99 9.75 -13.85
CA ASN A 485 -4.22 11.02 -14.47
C ASN A 485 -4.88 10.71 -15.81
N SER A 486 -6.20 10.87 -15.88
CA SER A 486 -6.99 10.61 -17.07
C SER A 486 -6.49 11.40 -18.29
N GLU A 487 -5.89 12.56 -18.06
CA GLU A 487 -5.28 13.39 -19.11
C GLU A 487 -4.03 12.74 -19.69
N ILE A 488 -3.21 12.10 -18.88
CA ILE A 488 -2.01 11.38 -19.30
C ILE A 488 -2.38 10.08 -20.03
N ASN A 489 -3.37 9.35 -19.53
CA ASN A 489 -3.78 8.06 -20.07
C ASN A 489 -4.61 8.18 -21.37
N GLU A 490 -5.30 9.29 -21.54
CA GLU A 490 -6.20 9.50 -22.67
C GLU A 490 -5.51 9.44 -24.05
N PRO A 491 -4.34 10.06 -24.32
CA PRO A 491 -3.63 9.93 -25.59
C PRO A 491 -3.24 8.49 -25.93
N LEU A 492 -2.79 7.72 -24.93
CA LEU A 492 -2.39 6.32 -25.11
C LEU A 492 -3.61 5.43 -25.40
N PHE A 493 -4.70 5.62 -24.67
CA PHE A 493 -5.96 4.94 -24.95
C PHE A 493 -6.41 5.16 -26.40
N TRP A 494 -6.38 6.42 -26.86
CA TRP A 494 -6.77 6.74 -28.22
C TRP A 494 -5.89 6.09 -29.28
N LYS A 495 -4.58 6.10 -29.09
CA LYS A 495 -3.65 5.41 -29.98
C LYS A 495 -4.01 3.95 -30.16
N PHE A 496 -4.27 3.25 -29.07
CA PHE A 496 -4.63 1.83 -29.10
C PHE A 496 -6.05 1.61 -29.60
N PHE A 497 -7.01 2.40 -29.15
CA PHE A 497 -8.41 2.25 -29.53
C PHE A 497 -8.63 2.50 -31.02
N LEU A 498 -8.04 3.55 -31.59
CA LEU A 498 -8.19 3.85 -33.02
C LEU A 498 -7.55 2.79 -33.89
N LYS A 499 -6.33 2.35 -33.55
CA LYS A 499 -5.65 1.24 -34.25
C LYS A 499 -6.48 -0.04 -34.19
N TRP A 500 -7.01 -0.39 -33.03
CA TRP A 500 -7.85 -1.56 -32.84
C TRP A 500 -9.17 -1.45 -33.61
N LYS A 501 -9.77 -0.27 -33.63
CA LYS A 501 -11.06 -0.01 -34.28
C LYS A 501 -11.01 -0.26 -35.80
N GLU A 502 -9.87 -0.04 -36.44
CA GLU A 502 -9.66 -0.31 -37.87
C GLU A 502 -9.84 -1.80 -38.21
N ASP A 503 -9.53 -2.69 -37.25
CA ASP A 503 -9.66 -4.14 -37.40
C ASP A 503 -11.08 -4.67 -37.15
N VAL A 504 -12.00 -3.82 -36.64
CA VAL A 504 -13.36 -4.24 -36.26
C VAL A 504 -14.33 -4.00 -37.42
N VAL A 505 -14.89 -5.07 -37.94
CA VAL A 505 -15.86 -5.02 -39.05
C VAL A 505 -17.23 -5.46 -38.56
N PHE A 506 -18.23 -4.57 -38.63
CA PHE A 506 -19.62 -4.89 -38.43
C PHE A 506 -20.40 -4.96 -39.75
N THR A 507 -21.25 -5.96 -39.90
CA THR A 507 -22.29 -5.89 -40.91
C THR A 507 -23.30 -4.77 -40.59
N PRO A 508 -24.01 -4.21 -41.58
CA PRO A 508 -25.06 -3.21 -41.33
C PRO A 508 -26.12 -3.71 -40.34
N GLU A 509 -26.46 -4.99 -40.37
CA GLU A 509 -27.45 -5.63 -39.51
C GLU A 509 -26.94 -5.72 -38.05
N GLU A 510 -25.70 -6.13 -37.85
CA GLU A 510 -25.08 -6.18 -36.52
C GLU A 510 -24.99 -4.78 -35.89
N LYS A 511 -24.58 -3.80 -36.68
CA LYS A 511 -24.51 -2.41 -36.24
C LYS A 511 -25.86 -1.90 -35.79
N GLN A 512 -26.90 -2.10 -36.59
CA GLN A 512 -28.28 -1.71 -36.26
C GLN A 512 -28.82 -2.47 -35.04
N LYS A 513 -28.43 -3.73 -34.86
CA LYS A 513 -28.77 -4.54 -33.67
C LYS A 513 -28.21 -3.91 -32.40
N TRP A 514 -26.92 -3.51 -32.40
CA TRP A 514 -26.28 -2.87 -31.28
C TRP A 514 -26.86 -1.47 -30.98
N ILE A 515 -27.08 -0.65 -31.98
CA ILE A 515 -27.69 0.68 -31.82
C ILE A 515 -29.08 0.55 -31.16
N ARG A 516 -29.93 -0.35 -31.64
CA ARG A 516 -31.27 -0.58 -31.06
C ARG A 516 -31.19 -1.07 -29.62
N ARG A 517 -30.27 -1.96 -29.28
CA ARG A 517 -30.05 -2.40 -27.89
C ARG A 517 -29.68 -1.23 -26.98
N ILE A 518 -28.73 -0.43 -27.41
CA ILE A 518 -28.27 0.73 -26.64
C ILE A 518 -29.39 1.75 -26.44
N ASP A 519 -30.17 2.06 -27.48
CA ASP A 519 -31.34 2.95 -27.35
C ASP A 519 -32.36 2.41 -26.33
N THR A 520 -32.63 1.09 -26.36
CA THR A 520 -33.50 0.45 -25.38
C THR A 520 -32.95 0.57 -23.96
N TRP A 521 -31.69 0.23 -23.74
CA TRP A 521 -31.08 0.32 -22.42
C TRP A 521 -31.06 1.75 -21.86
N ILE A 522 -30.71 2.72 -22.70
CA ILE A 522 -30.75 4.14 -22.29
C ILE A 522 -32.18 4.56 -21.95
N TYR A 523 -33.18 4.15 -22.74
CA TYR A 523 -34.59 4.46 -22.48
C TYR A 523 -35.04 3.88 -21.12
N ASP A 524 -34.76 2.61 -20.88
CA ASP A 524 -35.15 1.91 -19.63
C ASP A 524 -34.43 2.54 -18.42
N ARG A 525 -33.15 2.93 -18.56
CA ARG A 525 -32.40 3.63 -17.52
C ARG A 525 -33.01 4.98 -17.19
N VAL A 526 -33.28 5.78 -18.22
CA VAL A 526 -33.93 7.10 -18.03
C VAL A 526 -35.28 6.96 -17.33
N GLN A 527 -36.09 6.01 -17.78
CA GLN A 527 -37.38 5.75 -17.16
C GLN A 527 -37.25 5.41 -15.68
N ALA A 528 -36.36 4.46 -15.34
CA ALA A 528 -36.13 4.04 -13.95
C ALA A 528 -35.60 5.19 -13.06
N ILE A 529 -34.71 6.02 -13.56
CA ILE A 529 -34.17 7.20 -12.87
C ILE A 529 -35.29 8.24 -12.61
N MET A 530 -36.18 8.46 -13.59
CA MET A 530 -37.29 9.42 -13.48
C MET A 530 -38.39 8.94 -12.52
N GLU A 531 -38.75 7.67 -12.58
CA GLU A 531 -39.77 7.06 -11.70
C GLU A 531 -39.30 7.06 -10.23
N ASN A 532 -38.00 6.84 -9.97
CA ASN A 532 -37.44 6.80 -8.64
C ASN A 532 -36.89 8.16 -8.15
N ASN A 533 -37.12 9.26 -8.87
CA ASN A 533 -36.66 10.61 -8.52
C ASN A 533 -35.13 10.74 -8.23
N ARG A 534 -34.28 9.96 -8.89
CA ARG A 534 -32.80 9.94 -8.71
C ARG A 534 -32.17 11.14 -9.42
N ARG A 535 -32.34 12.36 -8.89
CA ARG A 535 -31.95 13.63 -9.54
C ARG A 535 -30.45 13.72 -9.84
N ASN A 536 -29.60 13.12 -8.99
CA ASN A 536 -28.14 13.10 -9.17
C ASN A 536 -27.70 12.36 -10.45
N ASN A 537 -28.55 11.52 -11.03
CA ASN A 537 -28.27 10.77 -12.25
C ASN A 537 -28.81 11.44 -13.53
N TYR A 538 -29.39 12.64 -13.47
CA TYR A 538 -29.97 13.30 -14.65
C TYR A 538 -28.89 13.70 -15.66
N GLY A 539 -27.71 14.16 -15.20
CA GLY A 539 -26.55 14.44 -16.05
C GLY A 539 -26.04 13.20 -16.77
N GLU A 540 -25.95 12.06 -16.06
CA GLU A 540 -25.59 10.76 -16.64
C GLU A 540 -26.57 10.37 -17.76
N CYS A 541 -27.85 10.44 -17.52
CA CYS A 541 -28.88 10.15 -18.53
C CYS A 541 -28.75 11.05 -19.75
N ALA A 542 -28.54 12.36 -19.54
CA ALA A 542 -28.39 13.33 -20.61
C ALA A 542 -27.13 13.04 -21.46
N SER A 543 -26.02 12.63 -20.82
CA SER A 543 -24.77 12.29 -21.50
C SER A 543 -24.93 11.08 -22.44
N PHE A 544 -25.61 10.02 -21.99
CA PHE A 544 -25.87 8.84 -22.83
C PHE A 544 -26.83 9.13 -23.98
N ILE A 545 -27.89 9.92 -23.75
CA ILE A 545 -28.83 10.34 -24.80
C ILE A 545 -28.09 11.16 -25.87
N ALA A 546 -27.28 12.12 -25.45
CA ALA A 546 -26.50 12.96 -26.36
C ALA A 546 -25.49 12.14 -27.15
N ALA A 547 -24.76 11.24 -26.50
CA ALA A 547 -23.78 10.37 -27.15
C ALA A 547 -24.44 9.44 -28.18
N LEU A 548 -25.59 8.85 -27.86
CA LEU A 548 -26.36 8.05 -28.82
C LEU A 548 -26.78 8.92 -30.03
N GLY A 549 -27.23 10.15 -29.80
CA GLY A 549 -27.59 11.08 -30.87
C GLY A 549 -26.43 11.36 -31.82
N GLU A 550 -25.25 11.63 -31.28
CA GLU A 550 -24.03 11.85 -32.07
C GLU A 550 -23.64 10.60 -32.89
N VAL A 551 -23.77 9.41 -32.32
CA VAL A 551 -23.52 8.15 -33.03
C VAL A 551 -24.50 7.94 -34.18
N LEU A 552 -25.80 8.21 -33.97
CA LEU A 552 -26.83 8.12 -35.01
C LEU A 552 -26.55 9.11 -36.16
N GLU A 553 -26.17 10.36 -35.84
CA GLU A 553 -25.80 11.36 -36.83
C GLU A 553 -24.57 10.94 -37.63
N ALA A 554 -23.52 10.43 -36.98
CA ALA A 554 -22.34 9.87 -37.63
C ALA A 554 -22.68 8.66 -38.52
N ASN A 555 -23.81 8.00 -38.31
CA ASN A 555 -24.32 6.91 -39.14
C ASN A 555 -25.38 7.33 -40.17
N GLY A 556 -25.54 8.63 -40.42
CA GLY A 556 -26.35 9.17 -41.50
C GLY A 556 -27.78 9.58 -41.12
N GLU A 557 -28.18 9.51 -39.83
CA GLU A 557 -29.48 10.01 -39.39
C GLU A 557 -29.45 11.52 -39.11
N ALA A 558 -29.90 12.31 -40.06
CA ALA A 558 -29.91 13.76 -39.92
C ALA A 558 -30.70 14.24 -38.70
N ASN A 559 -30.08 15.11 -37.87
CA ASN A 559 -30.67 15.73 -36.67
C ASN A 559 -31.11 14.71 -35.63
N ALA A 560 -30.51 13.53 -35.53
CA ALA A 560 -30.90 12.47 -34.62
C ALA A 560 -30.82 12.91 -33.15
N LYS A 561 -29.77 13.63 -32.77
CA LYS A 561 -29.58 14.18 -31.44
C LYS A 561 -30.72 15.12 -31.04
N ALA A 562 -31.07 16.06 -31.90
CA ALA A 562 -32.18 16.97 -31.65
C ALA A 562 -33.54 16.25 -31.55
N LYS A 563 -33.76 15.22 -32.36
CA LYS A 563 -34.95 14.36 -32.28
C LYS A 563 -35.01 13.62 -30.94
N LEU A 564 -33.92 13.05 -30.46
CA LEU A 564 -33.85 12.39 -29.16
C LEU A 564 -34.14 13.37 -28.01
N PHE A 565 -33.54 14.55 -28.01
CA PHE A 565 -33.85 15.58 -27.01
C PHE A 565 -35.31 15.97 -27.00
N THR A 566 -35.91 16.18 -28.17
CA THR A 566 -37.32 16.49 -28.30
C THR A 566 -38.20 15.35 -27.75
N LYS A 567 -37.89 14.09 -28.06
CA LYS A 567 -38.55 12.89 -27.55
C LYS A 567 -38.53 12.87 -26.01
N TYR A 568 -37.37 13.00 -25.40
CA TYR A 568 -37.23 12.92 -23.94
C TYR A 568 -37.86 14.13 -23.22
N ARG A 569 -37.73 15.33 -23.79
CA ARG A 569 -38.42 16.53 -23.26
C ARG A 569 -39.95 16.37 -23.30
N ALA A 570 -40.51 15.78 -24.33
CA ALA A 570 -41.93 15.53 -24.44
C ALA A 570 -42.44 14.51 -23.42
N ILE A 571 -41.63 13.47 -23.12
CA ILE A 571 -41.95 12.45 -22.10
C ILE A 571 -41.88 13.04 -20.69
N TYR A 572 -40.88 13.89 -20.39
CA TYR A 572 -40.63 14.42 -19.05
C TYR A 572 -40.65 15.97 -18.97
N PRO A 573 -41.72 16.64 -19.41
CA PRO A 573 -41.75 18.10 -19.54
C PRO A 573 -41.68 18.84 -18.19
N ARG A 574 -42.05 18.17 -17.09
CA ARG A 574 -42.05 18.75 -15.74
C ARG A 574 -40.75 18.51 -14.95
N ARG A 575 -39.81 17.76 -15.50
CA ARG A 575 -38.50 17.46 -14.87
C ARG A 575 -37.47 18.53 -15.22
N ARG A 576 -37.60 19.73 -14.63
CA ARG A 576 -36.79 20.91 -14.97
C ARG A 576 -35.28 20.64 -14.96
N LEU A 577 -34.72 20.03 -13.90
CA LEU A 577 -33.32 19.71 -13.78
C LEU A 577 -32.82 18.73 -14.87
N PHE A 578 -33.69 17.83 -15.33
CA PHE A 578 -33.33 16.94 -16.44
C PHE A 578 -33.32 17.70 -17.77
N VAL A 579 -34.31 18.61 -17.99
CA VAL A 579 -34.32 19.48 -19.16
C VAL A 579 -33.10 20.38 -19.19
N ASP A 580 -32.68 20.93 -18.06
CA ASP A 580 -31.47 21.72 -17.93
C ASP A 580 -30.23 20.86 -18.26
N ALA A 581 -30.15 19.61 -17.75
CA ALA A 581 -29.06 18.67 -18.11
C ALA A 581 -29.00 18.36 -19.61
N LEU A 582 -30.13 18.22 -20.30
CA LEU A 582 -30.15 18.08 -21.76
C LEU A 582 -29.64 19.35 -22.48
N CYS A 583 -29.92 20.54 -21.91
CA CYS A 583 -29.41 21.80 -22.44
C CYS A 583 -27.88 21.91 -22.34
N ASP A 584 -27.26 21.35 -21.29
CA ASP A 584 -25.81 21.29 -21.14
C ASP A 584 -25.14 20.51 -22.28
N TYR A 585 -25.87 19.58 -22.89
CA TYR A 585 -25.45 18.82 -24.09
C TYR A 585 -25.97 19.41 -25.42
N GLY A 586 -26.51 20.61 -25.40
CA GLY A 586 -26.85 21.38 -26.61
C GLY A 586 -28.30 21.33 -27.04
N MET A 587 -29.22 20.88 -26.17
CA MET A 587 -30.67 21.07 -26.44
C MET A 587 -31.01 22.55 -26.39
N ILE A 588 -31.70 23.06 -27.43
CA ILE A 588 -32.21 24.44 -27.46
C ILE A 588 -33.53 24.47 -26.66
N LYS A 589 -33.64 25.39 -25.69
CA LYS A 589 -34.87 25.56 -24.85
C LYS A 589 -36.08 25.94 -25.66
#